data_73b71df9cddf0e873706936a3bf5a118
#
_entry.id   73b71df9cddf0e873706936a3bf5a118
#
_cell.length_a   1.000
_cell.length_b   1.000
_cell.length_c   1.000
_cell.angle_alpha   90.00
_cell.angle_beta   90.00
_cell.angle_gamma   90.00
#
_symmetry.space_group_name_H-M   'P 1'
#
loop_
_entity.id
_entity.type
_entity.pdbx_description
1 polymer ?
#
loop_
_entity_poly.entity_id
_entity_poly.type
_entity_poly.pdbx_seq_one_letter_code
_entity_poly.pdbx_strand_id
1 'polypeptide(L)'
;DDRTSRGLGDVYKRQIGAVVATTATAIFAGDIPGALLRIPGTPASAAYVEESHLLSKKGQLELALGSNVICSAIGGLVGALVFILAAPSLAEIALLFSSYEYFWLTVLGLSCAVIISRGSQVKGTISLVFGLFLSTIGLDIAMGYPRFSFGSVDLAAGISILPALIGSFAISEIIRKVTTTDLRGEKIQQEIGNLLRGVGSVLWRFRLNVARGSTLGTLIGALPGAGADMAAYISFAIGKQYSKEKGSYGTGHVEALVDSSSANNASVSGAYVPALVFGIPGDTLTAIVIGVLFMKGINPGPTVFINTPEFVYAIFIMFLIANICLVPLGIIAIKLSRYVLSIPPSLLFPMILMTCVIGTFAVH
;
A
#
# COMPACT_ATOMS: atom_id res chain seq x y z
N ASP A 1 35.30 6.27 17.39
CA ASP A 1 33.91 5.98 17.81
C ASP A 1 33.14 5.12 16.79
N ASP A 2 33.84 4.05 16.37
CA ASP A 2 33.33 3.08 15.39
C ASP A 2 32.11 2.25 15.94
N ARG A 3 32.01 2.09 17.26
CA ARG A 3 30.88 1.38 17.90
C ARG A 3 29.59 2.18 17.89
N THR A 4 29.66 3.49 18.01
CA THR A 4 28.47 4.37 18.02
C THR A 4 27.90 4.53 16.61
N SER A 5 28.77 4.64 15.59
CA SER A 5 28.36 4.72 14.20
C SER A 5 27.74 3.42 13.69
N ARG A 6 28.28 2.26 14.09
CA ARG A 6 27.70 0.94 13.80
C ARG A 6 26.34 0.74 14.49
N GLY A 7 26.22 1.16 15.75
CA GLY A 7 24.97 1.07 16.50
C GLY A 7 23.84 1.93 15.88
N LEU A 8 24.14 3.14 15.45
CA LEU A 8 23.18 4.01 14.76
C LEU A 8 22.79 3.44 13.40
N GLY A 9 23.75 2.92 12.62
CA GLY A 9 23.47 2.27 11.34
C GLY A 9 22.53 1.06 11.47
N ASP A 10 22.70 0.25 12.52
CA ASP A 10 21.83 -0.90 12.80
C ASP A 10 20.42 -0.49 13.21
N VAL A 11 20.26 0.58 13.97
CA VAL A 11 18.94 1.13 14.33
C VAL A 11 18.20 1.61 13.09
N TYR A 12 18.87 2.29 12.18
CA TYR A 12 18.26 2.76 10.92
C TYR A 12 17.83 1.61 10.03
N LYS A 13 18.66 0.59 9.86
CA LYS A 13 18.32 -0.62 9.09
C LYS A 13 17.07 -1.32 9.65
N ARG A 14 16.96 -1.42 10.98
CA ARG A 14 15.79 -2.02 11.65
C ARG A 14 14.52 -1.20 11.43
N GLN A 15 14.59 0.13 11.51
CA GLN A 15 13.44 1.01 11.29
C GLN A 15 12.90 0.90 9.86
N ILE A 16 13.78 0.95 8.87
CA ILE A 16 13.38 0.81 7.46
C ILE A 16 12.82 -0.58 7.21
N GLY A 17 13.45 -1.62 7.77
CA GLY A 17 12.93 -2.98 7.70
C GLY A 17 11.52 -3.12 8.26
N ALA A 18 11.24 -2.48 9.41
CA ALA A 18 9.91 -2.46 9.99
C ALA A 18 8.89 -1.76 9.08
N VAL A 19 9.25 -0.62 8.46
CA VAL A 19 8.38 0.10 7.52
C VAL A 19 8.08 -0.76 6.29
N VAL A 20 9.10 -1.37 5.68
CA VAL A 20 8.95 -2.24 4.52
C VAL A 20 8.07 -3.46 4.85
N ALA A 21 8.32 -4.12 5.98
CA ALA A 21 7.51 -5.26 6.41
C ALA A 21 6.06 -4.85 6.67
N THR A 22 5.84 -3.70 7.30
CA THR A 22 4.49 -3.16 7.55
C THR A 22 3.78 -2.88 6.23
N THR A 23 4.41 -2.22 5.28
CA THR A 23 3.78 -1.91 3.99
C THR A 23 3.47 -3.17 3.18
N ALA A 24 4.36 -4.16 3.20
CA ALA A 24 4.16 -5.44 2.50
C ALA A 24 2.97 -6.25 3.05
N THR A 25 2.55 -6.01 4.30
CA THR A 25 1.50 -6.79 4.96
C THR A 25 0.25 -5.98 5.32
N ALA A 26 0.33 -4.64 5.32
CA ALA A 26 -0.75 -3.76 5.77
C ALA A 26 -2.03 -3.88 4.95
N ILE A 27 -1.90 -4.10 3.65
CA ILE A 27 -3.06 -4.16 2.74
C ILE A 27 -4.00 -5.32 3.09
N PHE A 28 -3.47 -6.48 3.42
CA PHE A 28 -4.27 -7.63 3.85
C PHE A 28 -5.12 -7.31 5.09
N ALA A 29 -4.61 -6.51 6.03
CA ALA A 29 -5.35 -6.17 7.25
C ALA A 29 -6.71 -5.49 6.95
N GLY A 30 -6.81 -4.79 5.82
CA GLY A 30 -8.05 -4.20 5.33
C GLY A 30 -9.15 -5.18 4.92
N ASP A 31 -8.81 -6.45 4.67
CA ASP A 31 -9.77 -7.48 4.27
C ASP A 31 -10.58 -8.00 5.45
N ILE A 32 -10.01 -7.97 6.65
CA ILE A 32 -10.63 -8.51 7.86
C ILE A 32 -11.93 -7.78 8.21
N PRO A 33 -11.96 -6.43 8.37
CA PRO A 33 -13.21 -5.72 8.62
C PRO A 33 -14.18 -5.82 7.43
N GLY A 34 -13.67 -5.99 6.22
CA GLY A 34 -14.48 -6.23 5.03
C GLY A 34 -15.34 -7.48 5.16
N ALA A 35 -14.73 -8.59 5.51
CA ALA A 35 -15.43 -9.87 5.69
C ALA A 35 -16.41 -9.85 6.86
N LEU A 36 -16.01 -9.26 8.00
CA LEU A 36 -16.77 -9.31 9.25
C LEU A 36 -17.86 -8.25 9.37
N LEU A 37 -17.61 -7.05 8.85
CA LEU A 37 -18.46 -5.86 9.06
C LEU A 37 -18.98 -5.23 7.76
N ARG A 38 -18.62 -5.78 6.60
CA ARG A 38 -18.89 -5.14 5.28
C ARG A 38 -18.29 -3.73 5.15
N ILE A 39 -17.23 -3.45 5.90
CA ILE A 39 -16.55 -2.17 5.88
C ILE A 39 -15.18 -2.37 5.26
N PRO A 40 -14.90 -1.80 4.08
CA PRO A 40 -13.57 -1.92 3.48
C PRO A 40 -12.53 -1.24 4.36
N GLY A 41 -11.48 -1.96 4.76
CA GLY A 41 -10.39 -1.40 5.55
C GLY A 41 -9.43 -0.56 4.72
N THR A 42 -9.32 -0.87 3.42
CA THR A 42 -8.54 -0.11 2.44
C THR A 42 -9.40 0.18 1.20
N PRO A 43 -9.06 1.20 0.39
CA PRO A 43 -9.77 1.44 -0.86
C PRO A 43 -9.71 0.24 -1.83
N ALA A 44 -8.61 -0.49 -1.83
CA ALA A 44 -8.43 -1.70 -2.64
C ALA A 44 -9.38 -2.83 -2.22
N SER A 45 -9.53 -3.06 -0.91
CA SER A 45 -10.43 -4.11 -0.40
C SER A 45 -11.90 -3.87 -0.75
N ALA A 46 -12.27 -2.61 -1.03
CA ALA A 46 -13.63 -2.27 -1.47
C ALA A 46 -14.03 -2.96 -2.79
N ALA A 47 -13.07 -3.39 -3.60
CA ALA A 47 -13.34 -4.11 -4.84
C ALA A 47 -14.04 -5.46 -4.62
N TYR A 48 -13.75 -6.12 -3.50
CA TYR A 48 -14.22 -7.48 -3.20
C TYR A 48 -14.80 -7.66 -1.79
N VAL A 49 -15.00 -6.55 -1.07
CA VAL A 49 -15.60 -6.58 0.27
C VAL A 49 -16.97 -7.23 0.28
N GLU A 50 -17.77 -6.98 -0.75
CA GLU A 50 -19.11 -7.56 -0.88
C GLU A 50 -19.05 -9.09 -0.99
N GLU A 51 -18.15 -9.61 -1.83
CA GLU A 51 -17.95 -11.05 -1.99
C GLU A 51 -17.51 -11.71 -0.68
N SER A 52 -16.54 -11.09 -0.01
CA SER A 52 -16.02 -11.58 1.27
C SER A 52 -17.11 -11.62 2.35
N HIS A 53 -17.91 -10.55 2.43
CA HIS A 53 -19.00 -10.46 3.40
C HIS A 53 -20.14 -11.44 3.10
N LEU A 54 -20.55 -11.57 1.84
CA LEU A 54 -21.60 -12.51 1.44
C LEU A 54 -21.17 -13.97 1.62
N LEU A 55 -19.91 -14.32 1.38
CA LEU A 55 -19.36 -15.63 1.75
C LEU A 55 -19.44 -15.86 3.25
N SER A 56 -19.11 -14.86 4.03
CA SER A 56 -19.19 -14.92 5.49
C SER A 56 -20.63 -15.12 5.96
N LYS A 57 -21.62 -14.44 5.35
CA LYS A 57 -23.06 -14.68 5.62
C LYS A 57 -23.54 -16.09 5.26
N LYS A 58 -22.93 -16.71 4.25
CA LYS A 58 -23.19 -18.12 3.89
C LYS A 58 -22.54 -19.13 4.84
N GLY A 59 -21.94 -18.70 5.94
CA GLY A 59 -21.24 -19.56 6.89
C GLY A 59 -19.83 -19.97 6.45
N GLN A 60 -19.26 -19.32 5.42
CA GLN A 60 -17.95 -19.61 4.85
C GLN A 60 -16.91 -18.53 5.19
N LEU A 61 -17.01 -17.92 6.38
CA LEU A 61 -16.07 -16.90 6.87
C LEU A 61 -14.63 -17.38 6.87
N GLU A 62 -14.41 -18.61 7.33
CA GLU A 62 -13.08 -19.23 7.37
C GLU A 62 -12.47 -19.35 5.97
N LEU A 63 -13.28 -19.79 5.00
CA LEU A 63 -12.83 -19.91 3.61
C LEU A 63 -12.55 -18.55 2.98
N ALA A 64 -13.36 -17.53 3.25
CA ALA A 64 -13.17 -16.19 2.75
C ALA A 64 -11.86 -15.58 3.26
N LEU A 65 -11.68 -15.53 4.59
CA LEU A 65 -10.49 -14.96 5.21
C LEU A 65 -9.23 -15.81 4.98
N GLY A 66 -9.37 -17.14 5.00
CA GLY A 66 -8.28 -18.06 4.71
C GLY A 66 -7.79 -17.93 3.25
N SER A 67 -8.70 -17.82 2.28
CA SER A 67 -8.35 -17.59 0.88
C SER A 67 -7.68 -16.23 0.70
N ASN A 68 -8.20 -15.17 1.35
CA ASN A 68 -7.61 -13.84 1.28
C ASN A 68 -6.17 -13.83 1.79
N VAL A 69 -5.89 -14.39 2.98
CA VAL A 69 -4.52 -14.38 3.53
C VAL A 69 -3.53 -15.15 2.66
N ILE A 70 -3.94 -16.32 2.16
CA ILE A 70 -3.05 -17.15 1.33
C ILE A 70 -2.85 -16.54 -0.05
N CYS A 71 -3.92 -16.06 -0.71
CA CYS A 71 -3.80 -15.42 -2.02
C CYS A 71 -3.01 -14.11 -1.95
N SER A 72 -3.18 -13.33 -0.88
CA SER A 72 -2.35 -12.14 -0.62
C SER A 72 -0.88 -12.50 -0.45
N ALA A 73 -0.57 -13.53 0.35
CA ALA A 73 0.82 -13.97 0.53
C ALA A 73 1.46 -14.45 -0.77
N ILE A 74 0.74 -15.27 -1.56
CA ILE A 74 1.24 -15.74 -2.87
C ILE A 74 1.41 -14.56 -3.82
N GLY A 75 0.42 -13.67 -3.92
CA GLY A 75 0.50 -12.47 -4.75
C GLY A 75 1.70 -11.60 -4.39
N GLY A 76 1.88 -11.33 -3.09
CA GLY A 76 3.02 -10.57 -2.59
C GLY A 76 4.36 -11.23 -2.87
N LEU A 77 4.47 -12.56 -2.75
CA LEU A 77 5.69 -13.31 -3.12
C LEU A 77 5.99 -13.25 -4.61
N VAL A 78 4.97 -13.42 -5.47
CA VAL A 78 5.13 -13.30 -6.92
C VAL A 78 5.56 -11.88 -7.29
N GLY A 79 4.90 -10.87 -6.74
CA GLY A 79 5.28 -9.47 -6.95
C GLY A 79 6.70 -9.15 -6.44
N ALA A 80 7.08 -9.70 -5.28
CA ALA A 80 8.43 -9.55 -4.73
C ALA A 80 9.49 -10.17 -5.64
N LEU A 81 9.23 -11.35 -6.19
CA LEU A 81 10.14 -11.97 -7.16
C LEU A 81 10.31 -11.12 -8.41
N VAL A 82 9.21 -10.60 -8.96
CA VAL A 82 9.29 -9.69 -10.12
C VAL A 82 10.06 -8.41 -9.74
N PHE A 83 9.83 -7.84 -8.57
CA PHE A 83 10.55 -6.68 -8.07
C PHE A 83 12.06 -6.95 -7.97
N ILE A 84 12.46 -8.08 -7.38
CA ILE A 84 13.87 -8.48 -7.25
C ILE A 84 14.55 -8.62 -8.61
N LEU A 85 13.86 -9.19 -9.59
CA LEU A 85 14.41 -9.42 -10.93
C LEU A 85 14.39 -8.15 -11.79
N ALA A 86 13.35 -7.35 -11.71
CA ALA A 86 13.17 -6.21 -12.58
C ALA A 86 13.87 -4.93 -12.09
N ALA A 87 13.92 -4.68 -10.77
CA ALA A 87 14.40 -3.41 -10.24
C ALA A 87 15.90 -3.17 -10.54
N PRO A 88 16.83 -4.14 -10.41
CA PRO A 88 18.22 -3.90 -10.74
C PRO A 88 18.42 -3.56 -12.23
N SER A 89 17.79 -4.32 -13.14
CA SER A 89 17.89 -4.08 -14.58
C SER A 89 17.29 -2.74 -14.98
N LEU A 90 16.18 -2.35 -14.37
CA LEU A 90 15.58 -1.04 -14.60
C LEU A 90 16.44 0.09 -14.02
N ALA A 91 17.13 -0.15 -12.90
CA ALA A 91 18.06 0.82 -12.33
C ALA A 91 19.26 1.07 -13.25
N GLU A 92 19.81 0.03 -13.88
CA GLU A 92 20.87 0.17 -14.89
C GLU A 92 20.42 1.02 -16.09
N ILE A 93 19.20 0.81 -16.57
CA ILE A 93 18.61 1.63 -17.64
C ILE A 93 18.40 3.08 -17.16
N ALA A 94 17.91 3.25 -15.92
CA ALA A 94 17.64 4.56 -15.34
C ALA A 94 18.92 5.39 -15.12
N LEU A 95 20.08 4.76 -14.94
CA LEU A 95 21.37 5.44 -14.88
C LEU A 95 21.79 6.09 -16.20
N LEU A 96 21.22 5.64 -17.32
CA LEU A 96 21.46 6.25 -18.64
C LEU A 96 20.61 7.50 -18.86
N PHE A 97 19.61 7.75 -17.99
CA PHE A 97 18.72 8.89 -18.10
C PHE A 97 19.44 10.18 -17.75
N SER A 98 19.26 11.20 -18.59
CA SER A 98 19.63 12.58 -18.29
C SER A 98 18.50 13.28 -17.52
N SER A 99 18.73 14.53 -17.15
CA SER A 99 17.72 15.36 -16.48
C SER A 99 16.45 15.54 -17.32
N TYR A 100 16.55 15.44 -18.64
CA TYR A 100 15.40 15.55 -19.55
C TYR A 100 14.48 14.34 -19.47
N GLU A 101 15.03 13.12 -19.45
CA GLU A 101 14.26 11.90 -19.33
C GLU A 101 13.59 11.83 -17.95
N TYR A 102 14.30 12.22 -16.87
CA TYR A 102 13.72 12.30 -15.54
C TYR A 102 12.57 13.31 -15.46
N PHE A 103 12.70 14.47 -16.11
CA PHE A 103 11.62 15.44 -16.19
C PHE A 103 10.37 14.82 -16.83
N TRP A 104 10.52 14.21 -18.01
CA TRP A 104 9.38 13.59 -18.70
C TRP A 104 8.80 12.39 -17.97
N LEU A 105 9.64 11.59 -17.30
CA LEU A 105 9.19 10.50 -16.45
C LEU A 105 8.35 11.01 -15.26
N THR A 106 8.78 12.11 -14.64
CA THR A 106 8.03 12.76 -13.56
C THR A 106 6.70 13.30 -14.06
N VAL A 107 6.66 13.97 -15.20
CA VAL A 107 5.43 14.44 -15.85
C VAL A 107 4.51 13.28 -16.17
N LEU A 108 5.04 12.18 -16.69
CA LEU A 108 4.28 10.97 -16.95
C LEU A 108 3.68 10.40 -15.65
N GLY A 109 4.48 10.25 -14.60
CA GLY A 109 4.03 9.73 -13.30
C GLY A 109 2.91 10.59 -12.70
N LEU A 110 3.07 11.91 -12.69
CA LEU A 110 2.06 12.85 -12.22
C LEU A 110 0.78 12.80 -13.07
N SER A 111 0.92 12.70 -14.39
CA SER A 111 -0.21 12.58 -15.31
C SER A 111 -0.96 11.27 -15.09
N CYS A 112 -0.26 10.15 -14.92
CA CYS A 112 -0.88 8.87 -14.59
C CYS A 112 -1.68 8.94 -13.29
N ALA A 113 -1.12 9.56 -12.24
CA ALA A 113 -1.81 9.74 -10.96
C ALA A 113 -3.13 10.51 -11.10
N VAL A 114 -3.17 11.55 -11.97
CA VAL A 114 -4.40 12.31 -12.26
C VAL A 114 -5.41 11.48 -13.06
N ILE A 115 -4.95 10.79 -14.12
CA ILE A 115 -5.82 9.98 -14.99
C ILE A 115 -6.48 8.83 -14.21
N ILE A 116 -5.73 8.21 -13.29
CA ILE A 116 -6.17 7.07 -12.49
C ILE A 116 -7.01 7.52 -11.29
N SER A 117 -6.97 8.81 -10.93
CA SER A 117 -7.72 9.38 -9.80
C SER A 117 -9.21 9.07 -9.88
N ARG A 118 -9.76 8.48 -8.82
CA ARG A 118 -11.19 8.11 -8.75
C ARG A 118 -12.07 9.34 -8.69
N GLY A 119 -13.12 9.35 -9.48
CA GLY A 119 -14.18 10.37 -9.47
C GLY A 119 -13.98 11.43 -10.56
N SER A 120 -13.41 12.58 -10.24
CA SER A 120 -13.28 13.70 -11.19
C SER A 120 -11.84 14.00 -11.52
N GLN A 121 -11.46 13.90 -12.78
CA GLN A 121 -10.13 14.29 -13.28
C GLN A 121 -9.79 15.76 -12.95
N VAL A 122 -10.82 16.63 -12.94
CA VAL A 122 -10.66 18.04 -12.59
C VAL A 122 -10.20 18.17 -11.13
N LYS A 123 -10.80 17.42 -10.20
CA LYS A 123 -10.38 17.42 -8.79
C LYS A 123 -8.97 16.85 -8.64
N GLY A 124 -8.64 15.78 -9.40
CA GLY A 124 -7.28 15.22 -9.43
C GLY A 124 -6.25 16.24 -9.91
N THR A 125 -6.55 16.97 -10.99
CA THR A 125 -5.67 18.03 -11.49
C THR A 125 -5.50 19.18 -10.50
N ILE A 126 -6.59 19.63 -9.86
CA ILE A 126 -6.52 20.68 -8.83
C ILE A 126 -5.65 20.21 -7.66
N SER A 127 -5.81 18.96 -7.21
CA SER A 127 -5.00 18.40 -6.13
C SER A 127 -3.52 18.32 -6.54
N LEU A 128 -3.21 17.93 -7.77
CA LEU A 128 -1.85 17.92 -8.30
C LEU A 128 -1.22 19.30 -8.29
N VAL A 129 -1.92 20.30 -8.85
CA VAL A 129 -1.42 21.70 -8.91
C VAL A 129 -1.23 22.23 -7.49
N PHE A 130 -2.14 21.93 -6.57
CA PHE A 130 -2.02 22.33 -5.17
C PHE A 130 -0.81 21.66 -4.50
N GLY A 131 -0.58 20.37 -4.73
CA GLY A 131 0.60 19.65 -4.23
C GLY A 131 1.90 20.22 -4.76
N LEU A 132 1.95 20.52 -6.07
CA LEU A 132 3.10 21.20 -6.68
C LEU A 132 3.34 22.59 -6.09
N PHE A 133 2.28 23.35 -5.84
CA PHE A 133 2.38 24.65 -5.16
C PHE A 133 2.96 24.49 -3.75
N LEU A 134 2.46 23.56 -2.95
CA LEU A 134 2.98 23.29 -1.61
C LEU A 134 4.47 22.89 -1.63
N SER A 135 4.91 22.17 -2.65
CA SER A 135 6.31 21.76 -2.79
C SER A 135 7.27 22.93 -3.09
N THR A 136 6.73 24.08 -3.52
CA THR A 136 7.55 25.28 -3.78
C THR A 136 7.76 26.15 -2.53
N ILE A 137 7.10 25.87 -1.42
CA ILE A 137 7.25 26.61 -0.17
C ILE A 137 8.60 26.27 0.46
N GLY A 138 9.39 27.27 0.82
CA GLY A 138 10.70 27.09 1.43
C GLY A 138 11.83 27.76 0.64
N LEU A 139 13.07 27.39 0.94
CA LEU A 139 14.24 27.91 0.23
C LEU A 139 14.39 27.21 -1.13
N ASP A 140 14.58 27.99 -2.17
CA ASP A 140 14.94 27.46 -3.49
C ASP A 140 16.30 26.78 -3.45
N ILE A 141 16.36 25.52 -3.89
CA ILE A 141 17.59 24.70 -3.87
C ILE A 141 18.68 25.30 -4.76
N ALA A 142 18.31 25.98 -5.85
CA ALA A 142 19.27 26.50 -6.82
C ALA A 142 19.85 27.85 -6.41
N MET A 143 19.02 28.75 -5.88
CA MET A 143 19.42 30.15 -5.61
C MET A 143 19.31 30.55 -4.13
N GLY A 144 18.81 29.69 -3.24
CA GLY A 144 18.65 29.97 -1.82
C GLY A 144 17.62 31.06 -1.49
N TYR A 145 16.77 31.45 -2.46
CA TYR A 145 15.73 32.46 -2.26
C TYR A 145 14.52 31.85 -1.51
N PRO A 146 14.03 32.53 -0.45
CA PRO A 146 12.84 32.08 0.26
C PRO A 146 11.59 32.29 -0.60
N ARG A 147 10.86 31.20 -0.90
CA ARG A 147 9.59 31.22 -1.62
C ARG A 147 8.44 30.99 -0.66
N PHE A 148 7.46 31.86 -0.67
CA PHE A 148 6.21 31.76 0.12
C PHE A 148 6.43 31.49 1.62
N SER A 149 7.55 31.99 2.19
CA SER A 149 7.86 31.83 3.62
C SER A 149 7.16 32.89 4.50
N PHE A 150 6.63 33.97 3.90
CA PHE A 150 5.94 35.07 4.57
C PHE A 150 6.68 35.63 5.78
N GLY A 151 8.01 35.54 5.79
CA GLY A 151 8.87 35.97 6.89
C GLY A 151 8.99 34.98 8.06
N SER A 152 8.36 33.82 7.99
CA SER A 152 8.49 32.77 9.00
C SER A 152 9.74 31.94 8.75
N VAL A 153 10.54 31.74 9.82
CA VAL A 153 11.74 30.88 9.77
C VAL A 153 11.33 29.41 9.55
N ASP A 154 10.26 28.96 10.16
CA ASP A 154 9.77 27.59 10.03
C ASP A 154 9.33 27.28 8.60
N LEU A 155 8.63 28.23 7.93
CA LEU A 155 8.26 28.06 6.52
C LEU A 155 9.46 28.20 5.57
N ALA A 156 10.52 28.87 5.98
CA ALA A 156 11.76 28.90 5.19
C ALA A 156 12.42 27.51 5.09
N ALA A 157 12.25 26.67 6.11
CA ALA A 157 12.69 25.26 6.07
C ALA A 157 11.85 24.38 5.13
N GLY A 158 10.71 24.89 4.63
CA GLY A 158 9.77 24.16 3.80
C GLY A 158 8.77 23.32 4.62
N ILE A 159 7.86 22.65 3.90
CA ILE A 159 6.90 21.74 4.53
C ILE A 159 7.52 20.35 4.62
N SER A 160 7.68 19.85 5.85
CA SER A 160 8.18 18.50 6.07
C SER A 160 7.24 17.46 5.47
N ILE A 161 7.80 16.51 4.70
CA ILE A 161 7.03 15.54 3.92
C ILE A 161 6.18 14.61 4.81
N LEU A 162 6.68 14.17 5.99
CA LEU A 162 5.95 13.26 6.86
C LEU A 162 4.70 13.88 7.49
N PRO A 163 4.75 15.06 8.13
CA PRO A 163 3.53 15.75 8.56
C PRO A 163 2.53 15.98 7.43
N ALA A 164 3.01 16.33 6.22
CA ALA A 164 2.15 16.51 5.06
C ALA A 164 1.45 15.19 4.66
N LEU A 165 2.17 14.06 4.67
CA LEU A 165 1.60 12.75 4.39
C LEU A 165 0.61 12.29 5.47
N ILE A 166 0.93 12.48 6.75
CA ILE A 166 0.04 12.15 7.86
C ILE A 166 -1.26 12.97 7.75
N GLY A 167 -1.15 14.27 7.49
CA GLY A 167 -2.31 15.15 7.30
C GLY A 167 -3.15 14.75 6.09
N SER A 168 -2.51 14.54 4.95
CA SER A 168 -3.20 14.24 3.69
C SER A 168 -3.87 12.85 3.69
N PHE A 169 -3.23 11.85 4.27
CA PHE A 169 -3.74 10.48 4.23
C PHE A 169 -4.49 10.09 5.49
N ALA A 170 -3.85 10.18 6.67
CA ALA A 170 -4.45 9.68 7.90
C ALA A 170 -5.63 10.55 8.36
N ILE A 171 -5.45 11.86 8.43
CA ILE A 171 -6.50 12.78 8.90
C ILE A 171 -7.66 12.83 7.89
N SER A 172 -7.37 12.88 6.59
CA SER A 172 -8.41 12.87 5.56
C SER A 172 -9.25 11.59 5.59
N GLU A 173 -8.61 10.43 5.82
CA GLU A 173 -9.33 9.15 5.93
C GLU A 173 -10.20 9.09 7.19
N ILE A 174 -9.72 9.63 8.32
CA ILE A 174 -10.53 9.75 9.54
C ILE A 174 -11.77 10.61 9.28
N ILE A 175 -11.59 11.82 8.70
CA ILE A 175 -12.68 12.73 8.37
C ILE A 175 -13.68 12.01 7.44
N ARG A 176 -13.20 11.36 6.39
CA ARG A 176 -14.03 10.62 5.45
C ARG A 176 -14.84 9.54 6.16
N LYS A 177 -14.21 8.74 7.01
CA LYS A 177 -14.90 7.65 7.75
C LYS A 177 -15.93 8.19 8.73
N VAL A 178 -15.63 9.26 9.45
CA VAL A 178 -16.59 9.89 10.38
C VAL A 178 -17.80 10.46 9.65
N THR A 179 -17.61 11.01 8.43
CA THR A 179 -18.70 11.65 7.68
C THR A 179 -19.52 10.69 6.82
N THR A 180 -18.93 9.57 6.37
CA THR A 180 -19.57 8.68 5.36
C THR A 180 -19.95 7.31 5.89
N THR A 181 -19.40 6.89 7.03
CA THR A 181 -19.65 5.54 7.52
C THR A 181 -20.89 5.51 8.38
N ASP A 182 -21.91 4.79 7.90
CA ASP A 182 -22.98 4.29 8.79
C ASP A 182 -22.32 3.25 9.70
N LEU A 183 -22.04 3.65 10.95
CA LEU A 183 -21.28 2.87 11.95
C LEU A 183 -22.01 1.61 12.42
N ARG A 184 -23.18 1.31 11.85
CA ARG A 184 -24.00 0.13 12.12
C ARG A 184 -23.75 -0.99 11.10
N GLY A 185 -22.47 -1.39 10.92
CA GLY A 185 -22.16 -2.58 10.14
C GLY A 185 -22.84 -3.82 10.73
N GLU A 186 -23.43 -4.66 9.87
CA GLU A 186 -23.94 -5.98 10.29
C GLU A 186 -22.78 -6.84 10.80
N LYS A 187 -22.71 -7.05 12.12
CA LYS A 187 -21.68 -7.89 12.72
C LYS A 187 -21.97 -9.36 12.45
N ILE A 188 -21.04 -10.06 11.83
CA ILE A 188 -21.09 -11.52 11.74
C ILE A 188 -20.53 -12.08 13.05
N GLN A 189 -21.41 -12.71 13.84
CA GLN A 189 -21.03 -13.43 15.05
C GLN A 189 -20.81 -14.91 14.69
N GLN A 190 -19.69 -15.21 14.09
CA GLN A 190 -19.29 -16.57 13.79
C GLN A 190 -17.98 -16.91 14.49
N GLU A 191 -17.90 -18.10 15.08
CA GLU A 191 -16.63 -18.57 15.63
C GLU A 191 -15.64 -18.84 14.50
N ILE A 192 -14.41 -18.39 14.70
CA ILE A 192 -13.32 -18.55 13.74
C ILE A 192 -12.54 -19.81 14.14
N GLY A 193 -12.77 -20.90 13.45
CA GLY A 193 -12.08 -22.17 13.67
C GLY A 193 -10.83 -22.32 12.78
N ASN A 194 -10.83 -23.24 11.85
CA ASN A 194 -9.66 -23.54 11.00
C ASN A 194 -9.71 -22.79 9.67
N LEU A 195 -9.03 -21.66 9.60
CA LEU A 195 -8.95 -20.78 8.42
C LEU A 195 -8.32 -21.45 7.17
N LEU A 196 -7.56 -22.52 7.33
CA LEU A 196 -6.91 -23.20 6.19
C LEU A 196 -7.80 -24.32 5.61
N ARG A 197 -8.94 -24.59 6.23
CA ARG A 197 -9.85 -25.63 5.78
C ARG A 197 -10.46 -25.27 4.42
N GLY A 198 -10.22 -26.13 3.42
CA GLY A 198 -10.75 -25.94 2.07
C GLY A 198 -9.93 -24.97 1.18
N VAL A 199 -9.01 -24.17 1.74
CA VAL A 199 -8.21 -23.20 0.96
C VAL A 199 -7.35 -23.90 -0.07
N GLY A 200 -6.75 -25.04 0.25
CA GLY A 200 -5.94 -25.82 -0.70
C GLY A 200 -6.70 -26.23 -1.96
N SER A 201 -7.97 -26.62 -1.83
CA SER A 201 -8.82 -26.97 -2.98
C SER A 201 -9.19 -25.73 -3.81
N VAL A 202 -9.41 -24.58 -3.16
CA VAL A 202 -9.65 -23.29 -3.83
C VAL A 202 -8.43 -22.88 -4.64
N LEU A 203 -7.24 -22.93 -4.06
CA LEU A 203 -5.98 -22.58 -4.74
C LEU A 203 -5.73 -23.47 -5.95
N TRP A 204 -5.96 -24.77 -5.81
CA TRP A 204 -5.77 -25.70 -6.93
C TRP A 204 -6.77 -25.45 -8.06
N ARG A 205 -8.05 -25.24 -7.71
CA ARG A 205 -9.12 -24.94 -8.67
C ARG A 205 -8.88 -23.63 -9.41
N PHE A 206 -8.46 -22.59 -8.69
CA PHE A 206 -8.31 -21.22 -9.19
C PHE A 206 -6.84 -20.79 -9.36
N ARG A 207 -5.90 -21.72 -9.56
CA ARG A 207 -4.47 -21.42 -9.70
C ARG A 207 -4.14 -20.43 -10.82
N LEU A 208 -4.90 -20.48 -11.94
CA LEU A 208 -4.73 -19.53 -13.04
C LEU A 208 -5.22 -18.13 -12.66
N ASN A 209 -6.23 -18.05 -11.82
CA ASN A 209 -6.72 -16.77 -11.28
C ASN A 209 -5.68 -16.16 -10.35
N VAL A 210 -5.06 -16.94 -9.47
CA VAL A 210 -3.95 -16.47 -8.63
C VAL A 210 -2.80 -15.95 -9.50
N ALA A 211 -2.37 -16.70 -10.50
CA ALA A 211 -1.30 -16.29 -11.42
C ALA A 211 -1.66 -15.00 -12.18
N ARG A 212 -2.88 -14.94 -12.73
CA ARG A 212 -3.40 -13.76 -13.44
C ARG A 212 -3.47 -12.56 -12.51
N GLY A 213 -4.10 -12.71 -11.34
CA GLY A 213 -4.22 -11.64 -10.36
C GLY A 213 -2.86 -11.11 -9.92
N SER A 214 -1.92 -12.00 -9.57
CA SER A 214 -0.56 -11.62 -9.18
C SER A 214 0.18 -10.88 -10.29
N THR A 215 0.09 -11.34 -11.53
CA THR A 215 0.74 -10.68 -12.68
C THR A 215 0.12 -9.30 -12.96
N LEU A 216 -1.22 -9.23 -13.03
CA LEU A 216 -1.92 -7.96 -13.22
C LEU A 216 -1.63 -6.99 -12.07
N GLY A 217 -1.65 -7.49 -10.83
CA GLY A 217 -1.34 -6.70 -9.65
C GLY A 217 0.05 -6.08 -9.74
N THR A 218 1.06 -6.87 -10.03
CA THR A 218 2.45 -6.39 -10.15
C THR A 218 2.61 -5.36 -11.26
N LEU A 219 2.03 -5.62 -12.44
CA LEU A 219 2.11 -4.71 -13.59
C LEU A 219 1.41 -3.37 -13.32
N ILE A 220 0.20 -3.43 -12.76
CA ILE A 220 -0.57 -2.22 -12.44
C ILE A 220 0.10 -1.46 -11.28
N GLY A 221 0.61 -2.18 -10.27
CA GLY A 221 1.36 -1.59 -9.17
C GLY A 221 2.60 -0.83 -9.62
N ALA A 222 3.28 -1.32 -10.66
CA ALA A 222 4.44 -0.64 -11.24
C ALA A 222 4.09 0.66 -12.00
N LEU A 223 2.82 0.94 -12.25
CA LEU A 223 2.39 2.20 -12.82
C LEU A 223 2.28 3.27 -11.73
N PRO A 224 2.98 4.40 -11.83
CA PRO A 224 2.90 5.47 -10.85
C PRO A 224 1.46 5.93 -10.61
N GLY A 225 1.04 5.98 -9.34
CA GLY A 225 -0.29 6.43 -8.94
C GLY A 225 -1.41 5.39 -9.07
N ALA A 226 -1.20 4.28 -9.77
CA ALA A 226 -2.21 3.22 -9.93
C ALA A 226 -2.38 2.38 -8.65
N GLY A 227 -1.27 1.91 -8.12
CA GLY A 227 -1.19 1.19 -6.85
C GLY A 227 -2.13 0.00 -6.68
N ALA A 228 -2.23 -0.43 -5.44
CA ALA A 228 -3.05 -1.56 -5.04
C ALA A 228 -4.56 -1.34 -5.29
N ASP A 229 -5.00 -0.10 -5.15
CA ASP A 229 -6.41 0.26 -5.28
C ASP A 229 -6.96 -0.06 -6.66
N MET A 230 -6.24 0.32 -7.71
CA MET A 230 -6.65 0.04 -9.08
C MET A 230 -6.44 -1.42 -9.46
N ALA A 231 -5.36 -2.02 -8.99
CA ALA A 231 -5.00 -3.40 -9.29
C ALA A 231 -6.11 -4.38 -8.85
N ALA A 232 -6.65 -4.22 -7.65
CA ALA A 232 -7.73 -5.06 -7.14
C ALA A 232 -9.01 -4.96 -7.98
N TYR A 233 -9.42 -3.75 -8.36
CA TYR A 233 -10.62 -3.54 -9.19
C TYR A 233 -10.47 -4.07 -10.61
N ILE A 234 -9.32 -3.81 -11.23
CA ILE A 234 -9.05 -4.29 -12.60
C ILE A 234 -8.99 -5.81 -12.61
N SER A 235 -8.33 -6.41 -11.62
CA SER A 235 -8.25 -7.86 -11.49
C SER A 235 -9.64 -8.48 -11.26
N PHE A 236 -10.49 -7.86 -10.42
CA PHE A 236 -11.88 -8.26 -10.24
C PHE A 236 -12.66 -8.22 -11.55
N ALA A 237 -12.57 -7.12 -12.30
CA ALA A 237 -13.29 -6.95 -13.56
C ALA A 237 -12.85 -7.96 -14.63
N ILE A 238 -11.54 -8.15 -14.78
CA ILE A 238 -10.95 -9.14 -15.68
C ILE A 238 -11.32 -10.56 -15.23
N GLY A 239 -11.25 -10.86 -13.93
CA GLY A 239 -11.68 -12.13 -13.36
C GLY A 239 -13.11 -12.45 -13.73
N LYS A 240 -14.03 -11.50 -13.52
CA LYS A 240 -15.43 -11.64 -13.90
C LYS A 240 -15.62 -11.90 -15.40
N GLN A 241 -14.85 -11.22 -16.26
CA GLN A 241 -14.96 -11.37 -17.70
C GLN A 241 -14.55 -12.77 -18.19
N TYR A 242 -13.50 -13.35 -17.60
CA TYR A 242 -12.96 -14.65 -18.00
C TYR A 242 -13.51 -15.82 -17.19
N SER A 243 -14.28 -15.56 -16.13
CA SER A 243 -14.90 -16.61 -15.33
C SER A 243 -15.93 -17.39 -16.15
N LYS A 244 -16.02 -18.69 -15.83
CA LYS A 244 -17.10 -19.56 -16.34
C LYS A 244 -18.42 -19.28 -15.63
N GLU A 245 -18.36 -18.72 -14.43
CA GLU A 245 -19.51 -18.46 -13.54
C GLU A 245 -19.71 -16.95 -13.33
N LYS A 246 -19.74 -16.17 -14.43
CA LYS A 246 -19.84 -14.70 -14.42
C LYS A 246 -20.99 -14.15 -13.57
N GLY A 247 -22.12 -14.86 -13.57
CA GLY A 247 -23.33 -14.48 -12.82
C GLY A 247 -23.18 -14.65 -11.30
N SER A 248 -22.18 -15.39 -10.83
CA SER A 248 -21.92 -15.60 -9.40
C SER A 248 -21.13 -14.47 -8.74
N TYR A 249 -20.51 -13.58 -9.55
CA TYR A 249 -19.85 -12.39 -9.04
C TYR A 249 -20.90 -11.40 -8.51
N GLY A 250 -20.70 -10.91 -7.28
CA GLY A 250 -21.67 -10.10 -6.53
C GLY A 250 -22.57 -10.93 -5.62
N THR A 251 -22.39 -12.24 -5.57
CA THR A 251 -23.23 -13.13 -4.74
C THR A 251 -22.44 -13.86 -3.65
N GLY A 252 -21.20 -13.53 -3.41
CA GLY A 252 -20.29 -14.26 -2.51
C GLY A 252 -19.66 -15.44 -3.24
N HIS A 253 -18.76 -15.14 -4.18
CA HIS A 253 -18.06 -16.12 -4.98
C HIS A 253 -16.55 -16.06 -4.69
N VAL A 254 -15.96 -17.21 -4.34
CA VAL A 254 -14.57 -17.28 -3.88
C VAL A 254 -13.55 -16.96 -4.98
N GLU A 255 -13.88 -17.22 -6.27
CA GLU A 255 -13.02 -16.89 -7.41
C GLU A 255 -12.71 -15.40 -7.45
N ALA A 256 -13.70 -14.54 -7.20
CA ALA A 256 -13.55 -13.09 -7.16
C ALA A 256 -12.58 -12.63 -6.07
N LEU A 257 -12.60 -13.30 -4.90
CA LEU A 257 -11.63 -13.03 -3.83
C LEU A 257 -10.22 -13.42 -4.25
N VAL A 258 -10.06 -14.58 -4.87
CA VAL A 258 -8.75 -15.09 -5.33
C VAL A 258 -8.09 -14.12 -6.30
N ASP A 259 -8.81 -13.67 -7.33
CA ASP A 259 -8.29 -12.71 -8.31
C ASP A 259 -7.88 -11.39 -7.67
N SER A 260 -8.75 -10.84 -6.83
CA SER A 260 -8.57 -9.49 -6.30
C SER A 260 -7.54 -9.43 -5.18
N SER A 261 -7.56 -10.40 -4.25
CA SER A 261 -6.63 -10.39 -3.11
C SER A 261 -5.19 -10.70 -3.54
N SER A 262 -5.00 -11.59 -4.53
CA SER A 262 -3.68 -11.83 -5.09
C SER A 262 -3.13 -10.60 -5.82
N ALA A 263 -3.98 -9.89 -6.59
CA ALA A 263 -3.59 -8.65 -7.26
C ALA A 263 -3.30 -7.52 -6.27
N ASN A 264 -4.10 -7.41 -5.22
CA ASN A 264 -3.99 -6.37 -4.22
C ASN A 264 -2.59 -6.38 -3.56
N ASN A 265 -2.13 -7.52 -3.08
CA ASN A 265 -0.84 -7.59 -2.39
C ASN A 265 0.35 -7.64 -3.38
N ALA A 266 0.18 -8.23 -4.58
CA ALA A 266 1.20 -8.21 -5.62
C ALA A 266 1.52 -6.78 -6.10
N SER A 267 0.53 -5.90 -6.12
CA SER A 267 0.70 -4.52 -6.56
C SER A 267 1.55 -3.68 -5.62
N VAL A 268 1.59 -3.99 -4.33
CA VAL A 268 2.50 -3.33 -3.38
C VAL A 268 3.95 -3.55 -3.79
N SER A 269 4.31 -4.80 -4.04
CA SER A 269 5.66 -5.12 -4.51
C SER A 269 5.96 -4.46 -5.87
N GLY A 270 4.98 -4.43 -6.77
CA GLY A 270 5.07 -3.71 -8.04
C GLY A 270 5.34 -2.21 -7.86
N ALA A 271 4.66 -1.57 -6.92
CA ALA A 271 4.80 -0.14 -6.63
C ALA A 271 6.18 0.25 -6.08
N TYR A 272 6.89 -0.70 -5.47
CA TYR A 272 8.28 -0.46 -5.04
C TYR A 272 9.27 -0.36 -6.19
N VAL A 273 8.94 -0.89 -7.38
CA VAL A 273 9.81 -0.75 -8.56
C VAL A 273 10.00 0.72 -8.93
N PRO A 274 8.96 1.49 -9.30
CA PRO A 274 9.13 2.91 -9.60
C PRO A 274 9.59 3.72 -8.38
N ALA A 275 9.18 3.34 -7.18
CA ALA A 275 9.53 4.05 -5.95
C ALA A 275 11.04 4.02 -5.66
N LEU A 276 11.70 2.88 -5.79
CA LEU A 276 13.14 2.76 -5.53
C LEU A 276 14.00 3.08 -6.74
N VAL A 277 13.54 2.75 -7.96
CA VAL A 277 14.32 2.97 -9.18
C VAL A 277 14.27 4.42 -9.65
N PHE A 278 13.10 5.06 -9.56
CA PHE A 278 12.90 6.41 -10.10
C PHE A 278 12.59 7.45 -9.01
N GLY A 279 12.38 7.05 -7.76
CA GLY A 279 11.94 7.94 -6.70
C GLY A 279 10.48 8.40 -6.86
N ILE A 280 9.69 7.72 -7.68
CA ILE A 280 8.30 8.06 -7.98
C ILE A 280 7.38 7.06 -7.28
N PRO A 281 6.53 7.48 -6.33
CA PRO A 281 5.67 6.55 -5.62
C PRO A 281 4.61 5.93 -6.54
N GLY A 282 4.43 4.61 -6.44
CA GLY A 282 3.36 3.91 -7.14
C GLY A 282 2.01 4.06 -6.44
N ASP A 283 2.01 4.22 -5.12
CA ASP A 283 0.82 4.35 -4.28
C ASP A 283 1.12 5.13 -2.98
N THR A 284 0.10 5.25 -2.12
CA THR A 284 0.21 5.90 -0.81
C THR A 284 1.26 5.26 0.09
N LEU A 285 1.37 3.93 0.09
CA LEU A 285 2.31 3.21 0.95
C LEU A 285 3.75 3.49 0.54
N THR A 286 4.03 3.43 -0.76
CA THR A 286 5.37 3.73 -1.29
C THR A 286 5.73 5.22 -1.16
N ALA A 287 4.74 6.13 -1.18
CA ALA A 287 4.96 7.54 -0.87
C ALA A 287 5.46 7.74 0.57
N ILE A 288 4.85 7.05 1.54
CA ILE A 288 5.28 7.06 2.94
C ILE A 288 6.70 6.49 3.06
N VAL A 289 6.99 5.39 2.38
CA VAL A 289 8.34 4.78 2.38
C VAL A 289 9.38 5.75 1.84
N ILE A 290 9.11 6.38 0.71
CA ILE A 290 9.99 7.42 0.12
C ILE A 290 10.22 8.54 1.13
N GLY A 291 9.16 9.01 1.81
CA GLY A 291 9.28 10.03 2.86
C GLY A 291 10.19 9.60 4.01
N VAL A 292 10.07 8.36 4.47
CA VAL A 292 10.96 7.80 5.50
C VAL A 292 12.40 7.68 5.01
N LEU A 293 12.61 7.29 3.75
CA LEU A 293 13.96 7.23 3.15
C LEU A 293 14.61 8.61 3.10
N PHE A 294 13.90 9.64 2.64
CA PHE A 294 14.40 11.02 2.64
C PHE A 294 14.79 11.50 4.04
N MET A 295 14.00 11.22 5.07
CA MET A 295 14.34 11.55 6.45
C MET A 295 15.62 10.87 6.94
N LYS A 296 15.95 9.71 6.39
CA LYS A 296 17.18 8.98 6.71
C LYS A 296 18.35 9.35 5.79
N GLY A 297 18.21 10.39 4.97
CA GLY A 297 19.23 10.82 4.04
C GLY A 297 19.45 9.88 2.85
N ILE A 298 18.52 8.95 2.62
CA ILE A 298 18.56 8.03 1.48
C ILE A 298 17.64 8.58 0.40
N ASN A 299 18.23 9.04 -0.70
CA ASN A 299 17.47 9.50 -1.86
C ASN A 299 17.12 8.32 -2.75
N PRO A 300 15.86 7.89 -2.84
CA PRO A 300 15.47 6.82 -3.75
C PRO A 300 15.74 7.22 -5.19
N GLY A 301 16.24 6.28 -5.97
CA GLY A 301 16.66 6.50 -7.33
C GLY A 301 17.66 5.42 -7.76
N PRO A 302 18.12 5.37 -9.02
CA PRO A 302 18.96 4.30 -9.51
C PRO A 302 20.33 4.25 -8.81
N THR A 303 20.80 5.38 -8.30
CA THR A 303 22.09 5.49 -7.56
C THR A 303 22.07 4.71 -6.24
N VAL A 304 20.91 4.45 -5.63
CA VAL A 304 20.78 3.63 -4.41
C VAL A 304 21.27 2.22 -4.65
N PHE A 305 21.05 1.67 -5.86
CA PHE A 305 21.48 0.32 -6.24
C PHE A 305 23.02 0.20 -6.33
N ILE A 306 23.73 1.31 -6.56
CA ILE A 306 25.19 1.37 -6.64
C ILE A 306 25.80 1.76 -5.30
N ASN A 307 25.29 2.85 -4.70
CA ASN A 307 25.89 3.43 -3.50
C ASN A 307 25.59 2.63 -2.24
N THR A 308 24.42 2.01 -2.17
CA THR A 308 23.95 1.26 -1.00
C THR A 308 23.28 -0.06 -1.39
N PRO A 309 23.97 -0.96 -2.11
CA PRO A 309 23.38 -2.22 -2.59
C PRO A 309 22.89 -3.10 -1.43
N GLU A 310 23.61 -3.13 -0.31
CA GLU A 310 23.19 -3.85 0.90
C GLU A 310 21.80 -3.45 1.39
N PHE A 311 21.45 -2.18 1.27
CA PHE A 311 20.15 -1.65 1.62
C PHE A 311 19.05 -2.18 0.70
N VAL A 312 19.29 -2.20 -0.61
CA VAL A 312 18.35 -2.73 -1.61
C VAL A 312 18.12 -4.22 -1.39
N TYR A 313 19.20 -5.00 -1.20
CA TYR A 313 19.08 -6.43 -0.89
C TYR A 313 18.35 -6.69 0.43
N ALA A 314 18.54 -5.85 1.44
CA ALA A 314 17.79 -5.93 2.68
C ALA A 314 16.29 -5.74 2.44
N ILE A 315 15.88 -4.78 1.61
CA ILE A 315 14.46 -4.58 1.24
C ILE A 315 13.92 -5.84 0.53
N PHE A 316 14.65 -6.40 -0.42
CA PHE A 316 14.25 -7.61 -1.14
C PHE A 316 13.98 -8.78 -0.18
N ILE A 317 14.92 -9.04 0.72
CA ILE A 317 14.79 -10.11 1.72
C ILE A 317 13.62 -9.84 2.66
N MET A 318 13.47 -8.59 3.12
CA MET A 318 12.36 -8.21 4.00
C MET A 318 11.00 -8.40 3.34
N PHE A 319 10.86 -8.09 2.05
CA PHE A 319 9.63 -8.37 1.30
C PHE A 319 9.29 -9.86 1.27
N LEU A 320 10.27 -10.71 0.97
CA LEU A 320 10.07 -12.16 0.96
C LEU A 320 9.67 -12.68 2.34
N ILE A 321 10.42 -12.30 3.38
CA ILE A 321 10.13 -12.71 4.76
C ILE A 321 8.77 -12.20 5.20
N ALA A 322 8.43 -10.93 4.93
CA ALA A 322 7.15 -10.32 5.32
C ALA A 322 5.97 -11.08 4.70
N ASN A 323 6.03 -11.41 3.41
CA ASN A 323 4.96 -12.17 2.74
C ASN A 323 4.87 -13.63 3.21
N ILE A 324 5.97 -14.26 3.59
CA ILE A 324 5.93 -15.59 4.24
C ILE A 324 5.31 -15.49 5.63
N CYS A 325 5.74 -14.50 6.43
CA CYS A 325 5.21 -14.26 7.77
C CYS A 325 3.76 -13.76 7.75
N LEU A 326 3.27 -13.22 6.63
CA LEU A 326 1.88 -12.78 6.48
C LEU A 326 0.89 -13.90 6.79
N VAL A 327 1.19 -15.14 6.42
CA VAL A 327 0.29 -16.28 6.66
C VAL A 327 0.10 -16.54 8.15
N PRO A 328 1.14 -16.87 8.95
CA PRO A 328 0.95 -17.14 10.37
C PRO A 328 0.48 -15.90 11.15
N LEU A 329 1.03 -14.73 10.87
CA LEU A 329 0.63 -13.48 11.53
C LEU A 329 -0.78 -13.05 11.12
N GLY A 330 -1.16 -13.22 9.85
CA GLY A 330 -2.50 -12.95 9.36
C GLY A 330 -3.55 -13.85 10.02
N ILE A 331 -3.25 -15.14 10.20
CA ILE A 331 -4.13 -16.07 10.93
C ILE A 331 -4.31 -15.60 12.39
N ILE A 332 -3.23 -15.17 13.05
CA ILE A 332 -3.30 -14.63 14.41
C ILE A 332 -4.12 -13.33 14.42
N ALA A 333 -3.86 -12.42 13.50
CA ALA A 333 -4.59 -11.16 13.37
C ALA A 333 -6.09 -11.37 13.14
N ILE A 334 -6.48 -12.33 12.27
CA ILE A 334 -7.88 -12.70 12.06
C ILE A 334 -8.52 -13.19 13.36
N LYS A 335 -7.85 -14.04 14.11
CA LYS A 335 -8.39 -14.56 15.39
C LYS A 335 -8.50 -13.45 16.45
N LEU A 336 -7.57 -12.51 16.48
CA LEU A 336 -7.58 -11.38 17.40
C LEU A 336 -8.52 -10.25 16.96
N SER A 337 -8.90 -10.19 15.68
CA SER A 337 -9.70 -9.09 15.12
C SER A 337 -11.05 -8.91 15.80
N ARG A 338 -11.66 -10.00 16.30
CA ARG A 338 -12.92 -9.93 17.06
C ARG A 338 -12.83 -9.02 18.29
N TYR A 339 -11.68 -8.97 18.94
CA TYR A 339 -11.45 -8.09 20.10
C TYR A 339 -11.24 -6.65 19.67
N VAL A 340 -10.43 -6.43 18.62
CA VAL A 340 -10.14 -5.09 18.07
C VAL A 340 -11.40 -4.45 17.47
N LEU A 341 -12.17 -5.21 16.70
CA LEU A 341 -13.40 -4.73 16.07
C LEU A 341 -14.59 -4.58 17.06
N SER A 342 -14.42 -4.99 18.32
CA SER A 342 -15.37 -4.69 19.38
C SER A 342 -15.19 -3.26 19.94
N ILE A 343 -14.07 -2.62 19.68
CA ILE A 343 -13.81 -1.24 20.11
C ILE A 343 -14.74 -0.30 19.34
N PRO A 344 -15.54 0.53 20.01
CA PRO A 344 -16.45 1.43 19.33
C PRO A 344 -15.65 2.47 18.50
N PRO A 345 -16.10 2.79 17.29
CA PRO A 345 -15.45 3.80 16.43
C PRO A 345 -15.30 5.16 17.09
N SER A 346 -16.19 5.52 18.00
CA SER A 346 -16.13 6.75 18.79
C SER A 346 -14.89 6.84 19.69
N LEU A 347 -14.30 5.71 20.08
CA LEU A 347 -13.06 5.67 20.84
C LEU A 347 -11.85 5.48 19.90
N LEU A 348 -12.02 4.67 18.85
CA LEU A 348 -10.95 4.32 17.92
C LEU A 348 -10.43 5.55 17.14
N PHE A 349 -11.32 6.37 16.58
CA PHE A 349 -10.90 7.52 15.77
C PHE A 349 -10.15 8.59 16.55
N PRO A 350 -10.57 9.01 17.76
CA PRO A 350 -9.77 9.92 18.59
C PRO A 350 -8.39 9.34 18.97
N MET A 351 -8.29 8.05 19.25
CA MET A 351 -7.00 7.41 19.55
C MET A 351 -6.06 7.47 18.34
N ILE A 352 -6.55 7.16 17.14
CA ILE A 352 -5.74 7.26 15.91
C ILE A 352 -5.33 8.71 15.68
N LEU A 353 -6.24 9.68 15.86
CA LEU A 353 -5.92 11.10 15.69
C LEU A 353 -4.82 11.54 16.67
N MET A 354 -4.93 11.16 17.94
CA MET A 354 -3.90 11.46 18.94
C MET A 354 -2.54 10.87 18.55
N THR A 355 -2.50 9.61 18.09
CA THR A 355 -1.25 8.99 17.67
C THR A 355 -0.66 9.66 16.42
N CYS A 356 -1.48 10.12 15.47
CA CYS A 356 -1.06 10.92 14.33
C CYS A 356 -0.42 12.24 14.75
N VAL A 357 -1.07 12.98 15.67
CA VAL A 357 -0.56 14.26 16.18
C VAL A 357 0.74 14.04 16.93
N ILE A 358 0.78 13.10 17.88
CA ILE A 358 2.00 12.78 18.64
C ILE A 358 3.14 12.34 17.71
N GLY A 359 2.83 11.48 16.73
CA GLY A 359 3.81 11.02 15.74
C GLY A 359 4.39 12.17 14.90
N THR A 360 3.56 13.14 14.53
CA THR A 360 4.00 14.34 13.79
C THR A 360 4.95 15.17 14.63
N PHE A 361 4.63 15.40 15.92
CA PHE A 361 5.52 16.16 16.82
C PHE A 361 6.79 15.41 17.20
N ALA A 362 6.78 14.09 17.24
CA ALA A 362 7.96 13.30 17.58
C ALA A 362 9.02 13.28 16.46
N VAL A 363 8.66 13.72 15.26
CA VAL A 363 9.53 13.75 14.07
C VAL A 363 10.17 15.14 13.86
N HIS A 364 9.63 16.16 14.48
CA HIS A 364 10.18 17.51 14.55
C HIS A 364 11.05 17.68 15.77
#